data_71662477688fa9cfb9d38f96c014268c
#
_entry.id   71662477688fa9cfb9d38f96c014268c
#
_cell.length_a   1.000
_cell.length_b   1.000
_cell.length_c   1.000
_cell.angle_alpha   90.00
_cell.angle_beta   90.00
_cell.angle_gamma   90.00
#
_symmetry.space_group_name_H-M   'P 1'
#
loop_
_entity.id
_entity.type
_entity.pdbx_description
1 polymer ?
#
loop_
_entity_poly.entity_id
_entity_poly.type
_entity_poly.pdbx_seq_one_letter_code
_entity_poly.pdbx_strand_id
1 'polypeptide(L)'
;MKSIKKALALLIVLTMVFAFAAPVAHAKARTTKIGVGLYQDSGAAVSAVKAYLANLEDTLNVKFTYTVLSNTDEAQNITKVQELIAAGCDGIIITMDMGTEAILQECADAGVYCAGYLCDFDSSFRTNYDNVFKNELFLGTVADGGCADEARRGYDFFDSVIEYNERTPDAPIRHVAMTVFPAFAFPYQQSFAAQFVEKVEEYNAANPDKAIEVDPLSDETDILMFRPMDSTYFSKHPGIDAIVSICSGSFVYPTMVSAGVSNTMKLFAAGYNDGDEAVFGSKGAYQMEIVSPVEAITYPLVLLLNKINGAQFPDQPAEAERRGSSVLIINSDEDLAKFQHSIYLSFKPEDAFLTPEDVVALTAYNNPDATYAGLVEILDHMTIDDIK
;
A
#
# COMPACT_ATOMS: atom_id res chain seq x y z
N MET A 1 19.20 -75.84 9.85
CA MET A 1 17.97 -75.02 9.71
C MET A 1 17.88 -73.75 10.65
N LYS A 2 18.33 -73.86 11.92
CA LYS A 2 18.27 -72.67 12.84
C LYS A 2 19.22 -71.54 12.48
N SER A 3 20.36 -71.77 11.81
CA SER A 3 21.34 -70.72 11.43
C SER A 3 20.89 -69.90 10.19
N ILE A 4 20.22 -70.57 9.25
CA ILE A 4 19.73 -69.89 8.02
C ILE A 4 18.59 -68.91 8.34
N LYS A 5 17.72 -69.27 9.30
CA LYS A 5 16.64 -68.37 9.73
C LYS A 5 17.17 -67.12 10.46
N LYS A 6 18.28 -67.20 11.18
CA LYS A 6 18.94 -66.10 11.84
C LYS A 6 19.64 -65.18 10.82
N ALA A 7 20.27 -65.75 9.80
CA ALA A 7 20.91 -64.99 8.72
C ALA A 7 19.87 -64.24 7.85
N LEU A 8 18.71 -64.87 7.57
CA LEU A 8 17.62 -64.25 6.82
C LEU A 8 16.95 -63.11 7.59
N ALA A 9 16.75 -63.30 8.94
CA ALA A 9 16.20 -62.24 9.79
C ALA A 9 17.15 -61.05 9.92
N LEU A 10 18.47 -61.27 9.98
CA LEU A 10 19.47 -60.22 10.02
C LEU A 10 19.53 -59.45 8.68
N LEU A 11 19.36 -60.12 7.54
CA LEU A 11 19.33 -59.49 6.21
C LEU A 11 18.10 -58.59 6.02
N ILE A 12 16.93 -59.02 6.54
CA ILE A 12 15.68 -58.24 6.45
C ILE A 12 15.77 -57.00 7.35
N VAL A 13 16.37 -57.10 8.54
CA VAL A 13 16.59 -55.96 9.44
C VAL A 13 17.59 -54.94 8.81
N LEU A 14 18.66 -55.46 8.18
CA LEU A 14 19.63 -54.57 7.50
C LEU A 14 19.02 -53.87 6.28
N THR A 15 18.15 -54.55 5.52
CA THR A 15 17.45 -53.91 4.39
C THR A 15 16.41 -52.90 4.84
N MET A 16 15.74 -53.07 5.98
CA MET A 16 14.85 -52.05 6.54
C MET A 16 15.61 -50.83 7.08
N VAL A 17 16.79 -50.99 7.67
CA VAL A 17 17.61 -49.86 8.14
C VAL A 17 18.18 -49.05 6.98
N PHE A 18 18.52 -49.68 5.86
CA PHE A 18 18.97 -48.95 4.68
C PHE A 18 17.81 -48.29 3.89
N ALA A 19 16.56 -48.77 4.04
CA ALA A 19 15.40 -48.12 3.45
C ALA A 19 15.05 -46.74 4.10
N PHE A 20 15.46 -46.54 5.36
CA PHE A 20 15.32 -45.24 6.04
C PHE A 20 16.51 -44.33 5.88
N ALA A 21 17.60 -44.78 5.27
CA ALA A 21 18.81 -43.99 4.99
C ALA A 21 18.94 -43.60 3.51
N ALA A 22 17.88 -43.77 2.70
CA ALA A 22 17.87 -43.13 1.41
C ALA A 22 17.92 -41.61 1.66
N PRO A 23 18.86 -40.84 1.04
CA PRO A 23 18.78 -39.42 1.12
C PRO A 23 17.39 -39.06 0.57
N VAL A 24 16.57 -38.42 1.42
CA VAL A 24 15.38 -37.72 0.93
C VAL A 24 15.94 -36.73 -0.07
N ALA A 25 15.89 -37.10 -1.35
CA ALA A 25 16.10 -36.13 -2.39
C ALA A 25 15.05 -35.05 -2.10
N HIS A 26 15.49 -33.93 -1.56
CA HIS A 26 14.62 -32.77 -1.42
C HIS A 26 14.20 -32.46 -2.86
N ALA A 27 13.01 -32.95 -3.24
CA ALA A 27 12.38 -32.47 -4.44
C ALA A 27 12.45 -30.94 -4.31
N LYS A 28 13.08 -30.27 -5.27
CA LYS A 28 13.17 -28.81 -5.27
C LYS A 28 11.76 -28.31 -4.96
N ALA A 29 11.58 -27.61 -3.87
CA ALA A 29 10.26 -27.13 -3.49
C ALA A 29 9.63 -26.43 -4.71
N ARG A 30 8.38 -26.75 -5.03
CA ARG A 30 7.69 -26.10 -6.15
C ARG A 30 7.71 -24.60 -5.92
N THR A 31 8.08 -23.84 -6.94
CA THR A 31 8.03 -22.37 -6.88
C THR A 31 6.58 -21.93 -6.71
N THR A 32 6.30 -21.17 -5.66
CA THR A 32 5.01 -20.56 -5.40
C THR A 32 4.76 -19.44 -6.41
N LYS A 33 3.56 -19.36 -6.95
CA LYS A 33 3.17 -18.31 -7.89
C LYS A 33 2.14 -17.38 -7.25
N ILE A 34 2.42 -16.09 -7.23
CA ILE A 34 1.53 -15.06 -6.71
C ILE A 34 1.09 -14.14 -7.87
N GLY A 35 -0.23 -14.03 -8.04
CA GLY A 35 -0.82 -13.05 -8.91
C GLY A 35 -0.96 -11.70 -8.20
N VAL A 36 -0.62 -10.61 -8.87
CA VAL A 36 -0.75 -9.25 -8.32
C VAL A 36 -1.59 -8.41 -9.26
N GLY A 37 -2.79 -8.08 -8.81
CA GLY A 37 -3.70 -7.17 -9.50
C GLY A 37 -3.43 -5.73 -9.08
N LEU A 38 -2.77 -4.96 -9.93
CA LEU A 38 -2.36 -3.58 -9.68
C LEU A 38 -3.46 -2.59 -10.10
N TYR A 39 -3.51 -1.41 -9.47
CA TYR A 39 -4.49 -0.35 -9.79
C TYR A 39 -4.14 0.40 -11.09
N GLN A 40 -2.92 0.28 -11.59
CA GLN A 40 -2.47 0.84 -12.87
C GLN A 40 -1.27 0.03 -13.41
N ASP A 41 -0.89 0.30 -14.66
CA ASP A 41 0.17 -0.47 -15.34
C ASP A 41 1.58 0.10 -15.11
N SER A 42 1.68 1.41 -14.92
CA SER A 42 2.94 2.16 -14.84
C SER A 42 2.87 3.28 -13.80
N GLY A 43 3.98 3.96 -13.59
CA GLY A 43 4.20 5.03 -12.63
C GLY A 43 5.18 4.64 -11.52
N ALA A 44 5.67 5.61 -10.76
CA ALA A 44 6.72 5.41 -9.75
C ALA A 44 6.34 4.32 -8.73
N ALA A 45 5.17 4.40 -8.09
CA ALA A 45 4.72 3.44 -7.09
C ALA A 45 4.63 2.01 -7.64
N VAL A 46 4.04 1.83 -8.83
CA VAL A 46 3.91 0.51 -9.46
C VAL A 46 5.26 -0.07 -9.85
N SER A 47 6.16 0.75 -10.37
CA SER A 47 7.53 0.33 -10.71
C SER A 47 8.29 -0.09 -9.46
N ALA A 48 8.15 0.65 -8.36
CA ALA A 48 8.76 0.33 -7.07
C ALA A 48 8.21 -0.98 -6.48
N VAL A 49 6.89 -1.20 -6.49
CA VAL A 49 6.27 -2.47 -6.06
C VAL A 49 6.82 -3.64 -6.88
N LYS A 50 6.86 -3.51 -8.21
CA LYS A 50 7.40 -4.57 -9.08
C LYS A 50 8.88 -4.85 -8.80
N ALA A 51 9.69 -3.80 -8.57
CA ALA A 51 11.10 -3.93 -8.23
C ALA A 51 11.29 -4.61 -6.86
N TYR A 52 10.54 -4.18 -5.84
CA TYR A 52 10.58 -4.78 -4.52
C TYR A 52 10.22 -6.27 -4.56
N LEU A 53 9.10 -6.62 -5.18
CA LEU A 53 8.68 -8.02 -5.30
C LEU A 53 9.68 -8.86 -6.09
N ALA A 54 10.26 -8.33 -7.18
CA ALA A 54 11.28 -9.03 -7.96
C ALA A 54 12.52 -9.37 -7.12
N ASN A 55 12.90 -8.50 -6.18
CA ASN A 55 14.03 -8.75 -5.27
C ASN A 55 13.77 -9.92 -4.29
N LEU A 56 12.51 -10.25 -4.03
CA LEU A 56 12.11 -11.34 -3.12
C LEU A 56 12.04 -12.71 -3.81
N GLU A 57 11.99 -12.75 -5.16
CA GLU A 57 11.66 -13.97 -5.92
C GLU A 57 12.58 -15.16 -5.61
N ASP A 58 13.88 -14.95 -5.67
CA ASP A 58 14.85 -16.04 -5.51
C ASP A 58 14.93 -16.51 -4.05
N THR A 59 14.93 -15.58 -3.09
CA THR A 59 15.08 -15.88 -1.66
C THR A 59 13.84 -16.58 -1.09
N LEU A 60 12.63 -16.19 -1.52
CA LEU A 60 11.37 -16.80 -1.10
C LEU A 60 10.94 -17.98 -1.99
N ASN A 61 11.65 -18.26 -3.08
CA ASN A 61 11.25 -19.21 -4.13
C ASN A 61 9.82 -18.94 -4.63
N VAL A 62 9.53 -17.70 -4.96
CA VAL A 62 8.24 -17.20 -5.46
C VAL A 62 8.39 -16.63 -6.86
N LYS A 63 7.30 -16.58 -7.62
CA LYS A 63 7.22 -15.85 -8.90
C LYS A 63 5.96 -15.00 -8.91
N PHE A 64 6.10 -13.77 -9.40
CA PHE A 64 4.98 -12.83 -9.50
C PHE A 64 4.46 -12.72 -10.94
N THR A 65 3.15 -12.63 -11.07
CA THR A 65 2.45 -12.37 -12.35
C THR A 65 1.53 -11.20 -12.14
N TYR A 66 1.60 -10.21 -13.02
CA TYR A 66 0.89 -8.94 -12.85
C TYR A 66 -0.28 -8.80 -13.82
N THR A 67 -1.34 -8.14 -13.36
CA THR A 67 -2.45 -7.67 -14.17
C THR A 67 -2.90 -6.29 -13.67
N VAL A 68 -3.78 -5.62 -14.41
CA VAL A 68 -4.36 -4.34 -14.00
C VAL A 68 -5.84 -4.55 -13.67
N LEU A 69 -6.24 -4.10 -12.47
CA LEU A 69 -7.61 -4.09 -12.00
C LEU A 69 -8.24 -2.71 -12.21
N SER A 70 -9.56 -2.69 -12.35
CA SER A 70 -10.35 -1.48 -12.53
C SER A 70 -11.02 -1.07 -11.21
N ASN A 71 -11.12 0.22 -10.97
CA ASN A 71 -11.94 0.76 -9.87
C ASN A 71 -13.41 1.01 -10.27
N THR A 72 -13.77 0.75 -11.54
CA THR A 72 -15.11 1.01 -12.08
C THR A 72 -15.74 -0.17 -12.81
N ASP A 73 -15.02 -1.28 -13.01
CA ASP A 73 -15.48 -2.44 -13.76
C ASP A 73 -15.20 -3.75 -13.01
N GLU A 74 -16.21 -4.21 -12.28
CA GLU A 74 -16.17 -5.47 -11.53
C GLU A 74 -15.98 -6.68 -12.44
N ALA A 75 -16.65 -6.73 -13.59
CA ALA A 75 -16.58 -7.86 -14.51
C ALA A 75 -15.16 -8.00 -15.10
N GLN A 76 -14.51 -6.87 -15.36
CA GLN A 76 -13.10 -6.86 -15.74
C GLN A 76 -12.22 -7.44 -14.63
N ASN A 77 -12.43 -7.06 -13.37
CA ASN A 77 -11.63 -7.54 -12.24
C ASN A 77 -11.77 -9.06 -12.08
N ILE A 78 -12.98 -9.60 -12.14
CA ILE A 78 -13.25 -11.04 -12.10
C ILE A 78 -12.48 -11.75 -13.23
N THR A 79 -12.60 -11.25 -14.47
CA THR A 79 -11.91 -11.82 -15.63
C THR A 79 -10.39 -11.80 -15.43
N LYS A 80 -9.82 -10.72 -14.91
CA LYS A 80 -8.38 -10.59 -14.66
C LYS A 80 -7.89 -11.56 -13.58
N VAL A 81 -8.68 -11.79 -12.54
CA VAL A 81 -8.36 -12.79 -11.52
C VAL A 81 -8.46 -14.21 -12.08
N GLN A 82 -9.46 -14.52 -12.90
CA GLN A 82 -9.57 -15.81 -13.60
C GLN A 82 -8.33 -16.06 -14.49
N GLU A 83 -7.80 -15.03 -15.20
CA GLU A 83 -6.57 -15.13 -15.97
C GLU A 83 -5.35 -15.48 -15.07
N LEU A 84 -5.22 -14.88 -13.89
CA LEU A 84 -4.16 -15.19 -12.93
C LEU A 84 -4.28 -16.63 -12.38
N ILE A 85 -5.49 -17.07 -12.06
CA ILE A 85 -5.77 -18.44 -11.63
C ILE A 85 -5.41 -19.44 -12.74
N ALA A 86 -5.81 -19.15 -13.98
CA ALA A 86 -5.47 -19.99 -15.15
C ALA A 86 -3.97 -20.04 -15.45
N ALA A 87 -3.21 -18.99 -15.10
CA ALA A 87 -1.75 -18.97 -15.16
C ALA A 87 -1.09 -19.83 -14.04
N GLY A 88 -1.90 -20.39 -13.13
CA GLY A 88 -1.48 -21.27 -12.06
C GLY A 88 -0.94 -20.53 -10.83
N CYS A 89 -1.46 -19.35 -10.53
CA CYS A 89 -1.17 -18.65 -9.29
C CYS A 89 -1.77 -19.41 -8.11
N ASP A 90 -1.01 -19.51 -7.01
CA ASP A 90 -1.37 -20.18 -5.76
C ASP A 90 -2.03 -19.19 -4.77
N GLY A 91 -1.80 -17.89 -4.97
CA GLY A 91 -2.37 -16.79 -4.20
C GLY A 91 -2.49 -15.52 -5.05
N ILE A 92 -3.40 -14.65 -4.66
CA ILE A 92 -3.72 -13.39 -5.36
C ILE A 92 -3.60 -12.22 -4.37
N ILE A 93 -2.88 -11.17 -4.76
CA ILE A 93 -2.91 -9.87 -4.09
C ILE A 93 -3.71 -8.91 -4.98
N ILE A 94 -4.74 -8.28 -4.44
CA ILE A 94 -5.55 -7.28 -5.14
C ILE A 94 -5.29 -5.88 -4.59
N THR A 95 -5.27 -4.86 -5.46
CA THR A 95 -5.16 -3.46 -5.07
C THR A 95 -6.46 -2.68 -5.29
N MET A 96 -7.52 -3.37 -5.69
CA MET A 96 -8.86 -2.82 -5.88
C MET A 96 -9.88 -3.73 -5.22
N ASP A 97 -10.76 -3.16 -4.43
CA ASP A 97 -11.77 -3.88 -3.65
C ASP A 97 -13.05 -4.20 -4.44
N MET A 98 -13.21 -3.58 -5.62
CA MET A 98 -14.41 -3.77 -6.45
C MET A 98 -14.53 -5.21 -6.95
N GLY A 99 -15.64 -5.84 -6.61
CA GLY A 99 -15.94 -7.21 -7.01
C GLY A 99 -15.31 -8.29 -6.14
N THR A 100 -14.77 -7.94 -4.95
CA THR A 100 -14.02 -8.88 -4.11
C THR A 100 -14.83 -10.12 -3.73
N GLU A 101 -16.13 -10.01 -3.43
CA GLU A 101 -16.95 -11.20 -3.12
C GLU A 101 -16.99 -12.19 -4.28
N ALA A 102 -17.17 -11.71 -5.51
CA ALA A 102 -17.14 -12.55 -6.71
C ALA A 102 -15.74 -13.09 -6.99
N ILE A 103 -14.70 -12.28 -6.79
CA ILE A 103 -13.28 -12.71 -6.86
C ILE A 103 -13.03 -13.86 -5.88
N LEU A 104 -13.51 -13.76 -4.64
CA LEU A 104 -13.36 -14.82 -3.64
C LEU A 104 -14.11 -16.10 -4.02
N GLN A 105 -15.21 -16.00 -4.74
CA GLN A 105 -15.88 -17.19 -5.29
C GLN A 105 -15.03 -17.89 -6.35
N GLU A 106 -14.41 -17.15 -7.27
CA GLU A 106 -13.44 -17.71 -8.24
C GLU A 106 -12.25 -18.35 -7.55
N CYS A 107 -11.74 -17.70 -6.51
CA CYS A 107 -10.67 -18.23 -5.67
C CYS A 107 -11.08 -19.55 -4.97
N ALA A 108 -12.31 -19.64 -4.47
CA ALA A 108 -12.84 -20.84 -3.82
C ALA A 108 -12.91 -22.03 -4.79
N ASP A 109 -13.42 -21.80 -6.00
CA ASP A 109 -13.55 -22.83 -7.02
C ASP A 109 -12.19 -23.39 -7.47
N ALA A 110 -11.13 -22.58 -7.34
CA ALA A 110 -9.76 -22.93 -7.71
C ALA A 110 -8.86 -23.34 -6.52
N GLY A 111 -9.29 -23.17 -5.27
CA GLY A 111 -8.48 -23.43 -4.08
C GLY A 111 -7.33 -22.43 -3.91
N VAL A 112 -7.54 -21.15 -4.29
CA VAL A 112 -6.56 -20.06 -4.27
C VAL A 112 -6.90 -19.10 -3.13
N TYR A 113 -5.89 -18.55 -2.46
CA TYR A 113 -6.06 -17.55 -1.40
C TYR A 113 -5.96 -16.13 -1.96
N CYS A 114 -6.60 -15.17 -1.28
CA CYS A 114 -6.61 -13.76 -1.67
C CYS A 114 -6.22 -12.86 -0.48
N ALA A 115 -5.55 -11.76 -0.76
CA ALA A 115 -5.25 -10.72 0.21
C ALA A 115 -5.24 -9.33 -0.46
N GLY A 116 -5.42 -8.26 0.32
CA GLY A 116 -5.48 -6.88 -0.17
C GLY A 116 -4.18 -6.10 0.08
N TYR A 117 -3.82 -5.27 -0.88
CA TYR A 117 -2.76 -4.27 -0.75
C TYR A 117 -3.27 -2.92 -1.23
N LEU A 118 -3.16 -1.89 -0.40
CA LEU A 118 -3.76 -0.57 -0.62
C LEU A 118 -5.29 -0.61 -0.85
N CYS A 119 -5.94 -1.70 -0.40
CA CYS A 119 -7.38 -1.86 -0.44
C CYS A 119 -7.96 -1.48 0.92
N ASP A 120 -8.74 -0.42 0.95
CA ASP A 120 -9.29 0.08 2.21
C ASP A 120 -10.48 -0.74 2.71
N PHE A 121 -11.30 -1.30 1.83
CA PHE A 121 -12.53 -2.03 2.18
C PHE A 121 -13.45 -1.24 3.13
N ASP A 122 -13.36 0.07 3.08
CA ASP A 122 -14.15 0.99 3.91
C ASP A 122 -15.36 1.52 3.16
N SER A 123 -15.86 0.82 2.23
CA SER A 123 -16.97 1.38 1.50
C SER A 123 -18.29 0.79 1.95
N SER A 124 -18.92 1.44 2.87
CA SER A 124 -20.37 1.36 3.06
C SER A 124 -21.17 1.56 1.76
N PHE A 125 -20.52 1.94 0.67
CA PHE A 125 -21.12 2.32 -0.59
C PHE A 125 -21.39 1.14 -1.54
N ARG A 126 -20.48 0.17 -1.62
CA ARG A 126 -20.55 -0.85 -2.68
C ARG A 126 -20.98 -2.22 -2.19
N THR A 127 -20.51 -2.62 -1.00
CA THR A 127 -20.62 -3.98 -0.49
C THR A 127 -20.52 -3.97 1.02
N ASN A 128 -21.23 -4.88 1.67
CA ASN A 128 -20.95 -5.19 3.06
C ASN A 128 -19.70 -6.09 3.11
N TYR A 129 -18.55 -5.52 3.38
CA TYR A 129 -17.28 -6.24 3.44
C TYR A 129 -17.16 -7.20 4.63
N ASP A 130 -18.10 -7.21 5.59
CA ASP A 130 -18.10 -8.19 6.69
C ASP A 130 -17.98 -9.63 6.20
N ASN A 131 -18.60 -9.96 5.06
CA ASN A 131 -18.50 -11.28 4.46
C ASN A 131 -17.11 -11.56 3.89
N VAL A 132 -16.41 -10.54 3.39
CA VAL A 132 -15.04 -10.67 2.86
C VAL A 132 -14.10 -11.05 3.99
N PHE A 133 -14.14 -10.32 5.12
CA PHE A 133 -13.26 -10.58 6.27
C PHE A 133 -13.54 -11.90 6.99
N LYS A 134 -14.75 -12.42 6.88
CA LYS A 134 -15.15 -13.74 7.42
C LYS A 134 -14.86 -14.90 6.46
N ASN A 135 -14.45 -14.61 5.23
CA ASN A 135 -14.14 -15.63 4.25
C ASN A 135 -12.75 -16.22 4.51
N GLU A 136 -12.66 -17.53 4.71
CA GLU A 136 -11.40 -18.23 5.02
C GLU A 136 -10.33 -18.13 3.92
N LEU A 137 -10.69 -17.71 2.72
CA LEU A 137 -9.77 -17.52 1.60
C LEU A 137 -9.21 -16.10 1.55
N PHE A 138 -9.83 -15.14 2.24
CA PHE A 138 -9.31 -13.79 2.39
C PHE A 138 -8.43 -13.71 3.64
N LEU A 139 -7.18 -13.33 3.48
CA LEU A 139 -6.21 -13.40 4.57
C LEU A 139 -5.96 -12.06 5.27
N GLY A 140 -6.51 -10.99 4.76
CA GLY A 140 -6.37 -9.64 5.30
C GLY A 140 -5.92 -8.63 4.26
N THR A 141 -5.85 -7.37 4.66
CA THR A 141 -5.45 -6.26 3.80
C THR A 141 -4.65 -5.23 4.58
N VAL A 142 -3.75 -4.55 3.89
CA VAL A 142 -3.19 -3.27 4.33
C VAL A 142 -3.86 -2.15 3.53
N ALA A 143 -4.42 -1.18 4.23
CA ALA A 143 -5.14 -0.06 3.64
C ALA A 143 -4.18 1.06 3.22
N ASP A 144 -4.58 1.85 2.24
CA ASP A 144 -3.81 3.01 1.78
C ASP A 144 -3.85 4.14 2.82
N GLY A 145 -2.74 4.31 3.54
CA GLY A 145 -2.58 5.36 4.53
C GLY A 145 -3.33 5.17 5.84
N GLY A 146 -3.68 3.94 6.13
CA GLY A 146 -4.37 3.55 7.34
C GLY A 146 -5.87 3.36 7.16
N CYS A 147 -6.48 2.62 8.09
CA CYS A 147 -7.93 2.54 8.20
C CYS A 147 -8.49 3.90 8.60
N ALA A 148 -9.72 4.23 8.20
CA ALA A 148 -10.33 5.53 8.48
C ALA A 148 -10.27 5.94 9.96
N ASP A 149 -10.36 4.96 10.88
CA ASP A 149 -10.30 5.20 12.32
C ASP A 149 -8.87 5.42 12.87
N GLU A 150 -7.82 5.00 12.14
CA GLU A 150 -6.42 5.05 12.56
C GLU A 150 -5.62 6.04 11.71
N ALA A 151 -6.11 6.34 10.51
CA ALA A 151 -5.43 7.21 9.57
C ALA A 151 -5.35 8.64 10.08
N ARG A 152 -4.18 9.22 9.96
CA ARG A 152 -3.89 10.59 10.37
C ARG A 152 -3.65 11.54 9.20
N ARG A 153 -3.90 11.13 7.99
CA ARG A 153 -3.52 11.89 6.78
C ARG A 153 -4.00 13.34 6.78
N GLY A 154 -5.23 13.58 7.25
CA GLY A 154 -5.72 14.97 7.36
C GLY A 154 -4.90 15.78 8.35
N TYR A 155 -4.51 15.18 9.47
CA TYR A 155 -3.64 15.80 10.47
C TYR A 155 -2.23 16.02 9.93
N ASP A 156 -1.66 15.03 9.22
CA ASP A 156 -0.33 15.13 8.61
C ASP A 156 -0.24 16.26 7.57
N PHE A 157 -1.29 16.44 6.76
CA PHE A 157 -1.41 17.60 5.87
C PHE A 157 -1.44 18.92 6.63
N PHE A 158 -2.22 18.99 7.72
CA PHE A 158 -2.29 20.18 8.55
C PHE A 158 -0.92 20.50 9.18
N ASP A 159 -0.28 19.51 9.81
CA ASP A 159 1.02 19.67 10.45
C ASP A 159 2.05 20.18 9.42
N SER A 160 2.07 19.63 8.21
CA SER A 160 2.95 20.09 7.12
C SER A 160 2.68 21.53 6.66
N VAL A 161 1.42 21.98 6.67
CA VAL A 161 1.08 23.39 6.39
C VAL A 161 1.60 24.30 7.51
N ILE A 162 1.50 23.89 8.77
CA ILE A 162 2.02 24.66 9.89
C ILE A 162 3.54 24.73 9.86
N GLU A 163 4.22 23.62 9.63
CA GLU A 163 5.68 23.58 9.48
C GLU A 163 6.16 24.45 8.32
N TYR A 164 5.44 24.44 7.21
CA TYR A 164 5.72 25.37 6.10
C TYR A 164 5.62 26.84 6.56
N ASN A 165 4.56 27.19 7.28
CA ASN A 165 4.36 28.56 7.80
C ASN A 165 5.46 28.99 8.78
N GLU A 166 5.98 28.06 9.57
CA GLU A 166 7.10 28.32 10.48
C GLU A 166 8.41 28.57 9.74
N ARG A 167 8.63 27.83 8.65
CA ARG A 167 9.82 27.99 7.79
C ARG A 167 9.76 29.23 6.90
N THR A 168 8.52 29.71 6.59
CA THR A 168 8.29 30.83 5.65
C THR A 168 7.41 31.92 6.27
N PRO A 169 7.85 32.57 7.36
CA PRO A 169 7.03 33.53 8.10
C PRO A 169 6.66 34.77 7.28
N ASP A 170 7.44 35.11 6.25
CA ASP A 170 7.20 36.25 5.36
C ASP A 170 6.16 35.96 4.26
N ALA A 171 5.83 34.68 4.03
CA ALA A 171 4.85 34.25 3.02
C ALA A 171 4.04 33.04 3.55
N PRO A 172 3.36 33.18 4.70
CA PRO A 172 2.62 32.07 5.28
C PRO A 172 1.35 31.78 4.49
N ILE A 173 0.94 30.52 4.50
CA ILE A 173 -0.36 30.08 3.97
C ILE A 173 -1.45 30.54 4.94
N ARG A 174 -2.47 31.22 4.41
CA ARG A 174 -3.64 31.70 5.16
C ARG A 174 -4.96 31.29 4.51
N HIS A 175 -4.96 30.86 3.28
CA HIS A 175 -6.14 30.41 2.58
C HIS A 175 -5.86 29.12 1.80
N VAL A 176 -6.58 28.07 2.13
CA VAL A 176 -6.40 26.71 1.60
C VAL A 176 -7.67 26.25 0.90
N ALA A 177 -7.54 25.64 -0.27
CA ALA A 177 -8.58 24.77 -0.81
C ALA A 177 -8.11 23.31 -0.80
N MET A 178 -9.07 22.38 -0.75
CA MET A 178 -8.78 20.95 -0.76
C MET A 178 -9.35 20.29 -2.00
N THR A 179 -8.69 19.22 -2.49
CA THR A 179 -9.25 18.36 -3.53
C THR A 179 -9.32 16.91 -3.05
N VAL A 180 -10.40 16.22 -3.41
CA VAL A 180 -10.69 14.84 -3.04
C VAL A 180 -11.24 14.08 -4.25
N PHE A 181 -11.18 12.77 -4.21
CA PHE A 181 -12.06 11.97 -5.04
C PHE A 181 -13.49 11.96 -4.46
N PRO A 182 -14.51 11.80 -5.31
CA PRO A 182 -15.89 11.76 -4.85
C PRO A 182 -16.12 10.69 -3.78
N ALA A 183 -16.94 11.00 -2.79
CA ALA A 183 -17.22 10.11 -1.65
C ALA A 183 -17.77 8.73 -2.07
N PHE A 184 -18.45 8.65 -3.21
CA PHE A 184 -18.95 7.37 -3.72
C PHE A 184 -17.84 6.42 -4.18
N ALA A 185 -16.65 6.92 -4.46
CA ALA A 185 -15.50 6.14 -4.93
C ALA A 185 -14.47 5.91 -3.82
N PHE A 186 -14.18 6.95 -3.04
CA PHE A 186 -13.15 6.94 -2.00
C PHE A 186 -13.66 7.68 -0.74
N PRO A 187 -14.60 7.09 0.01
CA PRO A 187 -15.25 7.75 1.15
C PRO A 187 -14.27 8.18 2.24
N TYR A 188 -13.19 7.44 2.45
CA TYR A 188 -12.16 7.76 3.44
C TYR A 188 -11.45 9.09 3.19
N GLN A 189 -11.38 9.57 1.95
CA GLN A 189 -10.80 10.88 1.66
C GLN A 189 -11.62 12.04 2.21
N GLN A 190 -12.93 11.88 2.36
CA GLN A 190 -13.78 12.84 3.04
C GLN A 190 -13.43 12.92 4.53
N SER A 191 -13.08 11.79 5.15
CA SER A 191 -12.63 11.74 6.54
C SER A 191 -11.29 12.47 6.71
N PHE A 192 -10.37 12.32 5.76
CA PHE A 192 -9.09 13.07 5.80
C PHE A 192 -9.30 14.57 5.64
N ALA A 193 -10.19 14.99 4.75
CA ALA A 193 -10.54 16.40 4.62
C ALA A 193 -11.17 16.95 5.91
N ALA A 194 -12.05 16.19 6.54
CA ALA A 194 -12.65 16.57 7.83
C ALA A 194 -11.61 16.71 8.95
N GLN A 195 -10.65 15.79 9.03
CA GLN A 195 -9.53 15.87 9.99
C GLN A 195 -8.70 17.15 9.80
N PHE A 196 -8.40 17.51 8.54
CA PHE A 196 -7.70 18.75 8.24
C PHE A 196 -8.46 19.97 8.74
N VAL A 197 -9.77 20.05 8.46
CA VAL A 197 -10.65 21.15 8.89
C VAL A 197 -10.72 21.22 10.42
N GLU A 198 -10.88 20.10 11.11
CA GLU A 198 -10.88 20.01 12.56
C GLU A 198 -9.63 20.65 13.17
N LYS A 199 -8.45 20.33 12.65
CA LYS A 199 -7.18 20.89 13.11
C LYS A 199 -7.04 22.37 12.81
N VAL A 200 -7.52 22.83 11.66
CA VAL A 200 -7.55 24.25 11.34
C VAL A 200 -8.45 25.01 12.30
N GLU A 201 -9.62 24.48 12.66
CA GLU A 201 -10.53 25.10 13.62
C GLU A 201 -9.88 25.20 15.02
N GLU A 202 -9.25 24.12 15.51
CA GLU A 202 -8.50 24.12 16.77
C GLU A 202 -7.37 25.17 16.75
N TYR A 203 -6.59 25.21 15.68
CA TYR A 203 -5.49 26.15 15.52
C TYR A 203 -5.98 27.59 15.49
N ASN A 204 -7.03 27.89 14.74
CA ASN A 204 -7.61 29.23 14.62
C ASN A 204 -8.15 29.75 15.95
N ALA A 205 -8.78 28.86 16.74
CA ALA A 205 -9.26 29.23 18.09
C ALA A 205 -8.10 29.65 19.02
N ALA A 206 -6.94 28.99 18.88
CA ALA A 206 -5.75 29.28 19.67
C ALA A 206 -4.91 30.44 19.11
N ASN A 207 -5.01 30.71 17.79
CA ASN A 207 -4.15 31.65 17.06
C ASN A 207 -4.96 32.60 16.13
N PRO A 208 -5.87 33.44 16.66
CA PRO A 208 -6.79 34.23 15.85
C PRO A 208 -6.09 35.19 14.86
N ASP A 209 -4.89 35.67 15.22
CA ASP A 209 -4.09 36.57 14.36
C ASP A 209 -3.37 35.83 13.22
N LYS A 210 -3.38 34.49 13.26
CA LYS A 210 -2.74 33.60 12.28
C LYS A 210 -3.72 32.66 11.63
N ALA A 211 -5.01 32.96 11.71
CA ALA A 211 -6.07 32.09 11.24
C ALA A 211 -5.87 31.67 9.77
N ILE A 212 -6.22 30.43 9.48
CA ILE A 212 -6.22 29.82 8.15
C ILE A 212 -7.68 29.67 7.71
N GLU A 213 -8.03 30.19 6.55
CA GLU A 213 -9.32 29.99 5.90
C GLU A 213 -9.24 28.68 5.08
N VAL A 214 -10.32 27.89 5.11
CA VAL A 214 -10.43 26.67 4.30
C VAL A 214 -11.69 26.76 3.47
N ASP A 215 -11.55 26.69 2.15
CA ASP A 215 -12.68 26.59 1.24
C ASP A 215 -13.42 25.27 1.46
N PRO A 216 -14.76 25.29 1.54
CA PRO A 216 -15.53 24.07 1.65
C PRO A 216 -15.36 23.19 0.39
N LEU A 217 -15.40 21.87 0.57
CA LEU A 217 -15.46 20.96 -0.56
C LEU A 217 -16.70 21.22 -1.40
N SER A 218 -16.56 21.11 -2.71
CA SER A 218 -17.61 21.38 -3.70
C SER A 218 -17.42 20.50 -4.94
N ASP A 219 -18.41 20.48 -5.83
CA ASP A 219 -18.28 19.76 -7.12
C ASP A 219 -17.09 20.24 -7.96
N GLU A 220 -16.58 21.48 -7.75
CA GLU A 220 -15.40 22.00 -8.46
C GLU A 220 -14.09 21.42 -7.90
N THR A 221 -14.09 20.95 -6.65
CA THR A 221 -12.92 20.35 -5.96
C THR A 221 -12.95 18.82 -5.98
N ASP A 222 -14.05 18.21 -6.42
CA ASP A 222 -14.14 16.78 -6.63
C ASP A 222 -13.41 16.36 -7.93
N ILE A 223 -12.45 15.46 -7.81
CA ILE A 223 -11.72 14.91 -8.97
C ILE A 223 -12.54 13.77 -9.59
N LEU A 224 -13.56 14.12 -10.35
CA LEU A 224 -14.45 13.16 -11.01
C LEU A 224 -13.72 12.42 -12.13
N MET A 225 -13.90 11.10 -12.18
CA MET A 225 -13.39 10.24 -13.26
C MET A 225 -11.90 10.42 -13.53
N PHE A 226 -11.12 10.71 -12.49
CA PHE A 226 -9.68 10.96 -12.60
C PHE A 226 -9.28 12.06 -13.61
N ARG A 227 -10.13 13.07 -13.76
CA ARG A 227 -9.84 14.23 -14.60
C ARG A 227 -9.09 15.28 -13.80
N PRO A 228 -8.15 16.02 -14.42
CA PRO A 228 -7.53 17.15 -13.77
C PRO A 228 -8.56 18.19 -13.34
N MET A 229 -8.26 18.93 -12.27
CA MET A 229 -9.03 20.06 -11.79
C MET A 229 -9.21 21.10 -12.93
N ASP A 230 -10.34 21.79 -12.98
CA ASP A 230 -10.58 22.83 -13.99
C ASP A 230 -9.70 24.07 -13.70
N SER A 231 -8.96 24.54 -14.69
CA SER A 231 -8.09 25.73 -14.56
C SER A 231 -8.85 27.03 -14.26
N THR A 232 -10.15 27.09 -14.59
CA THR A 232 -10.99 28.25 -14.26
C THR A 232 -11.26 28.39 -12.76
N TYR A 233 -11.06 27.34 -11.97
CA TYR A 233 -11.21 27.34 -10.51
C TYR A 233 -10.38 28.47 -9.90
N PHE A 234 -9.10 28.59 -10.27
CA PHE A 234 -8.19 29.61 -9.70
C PHE A 234 -8.61 31.05 -10.00
N SER A 235 -9.26 31.27 -11.13
CA SER A 235 -9.77 32.60 -11.47
C SER A 235 -11.07 32.96 -10.74
N LYS A 236 -11.85 31.96 -10.35
CA LYS A 236 -13.08 32.13 -9.58
C LYS A 236 -12.81 32.28 -8.08
N HIS A 237 -11.71 31.71 -7.59
CA HIS A 237 -11.31 31.70 -6.19
C HIS A 237 -9.96 32.41 -6.00
N PRO A 238 -9.91 33.74 -6.22
CA PRO A 238 -8.68 34.50 -6.04
C PRO A 238 -8.31 34.59 -4.55
N GLY A 239 -7.03 34.47 -4.25
CA GLY A 239 -6.52 34.60 -2.88
C GLY A 239 -6.25 33.27 -2.16
N ILE A 240 -6.44 32.13 -2.83
CA ILE A 240 -5.96 30.84 -2.34
C ILE A 240 -4.43 30.83 -2.37
N ASP A 241 -3.81 30.51 -1.24
CA ASP A 241 -2.35 30.40 -1.09
C ASP A 241 -1.85 28.99 -1.38
N ALA A 242 -2.69 27.97 -1.05
CA ALA A 242 -2.31 26.57 -1.21
C ALA A 242 -3.49 25.67 -1.56
N ILE A 243 -3.17 24.56 -2.24
CA ILE A 243 -4.07 23.41 -2.42
C ILE A 243 -3.54 22.24 -1.57
N VAL A 244 -4.43 21.63 -0.79
CA VAL A 244 -4.23 20.33 -0.18
C VAL A 244 -4.94 19.28 -1.02
N SER A 245 -4.16 18.54 -1.82
CA SER A 245 -4.67 17.50 -2.72
C SER A 245 -4.63 16.14 -2.05
N ILE A 246 -5.73 15.75 -1.42
CA ILE A 246 -5.86 14.47 -0.74
C ILE A 246 -5.88 13.30 -1.73
N CYS A 247 -6.29 13.55 -2.98
CA CYS A 247 -6.36 12.52 -4.02
C CYS A 247 -5.03 12.28 -4.75
N SER A 248 -4.38 13.30 -5.28
CA SER A 248 -3.03 13.28 -5.86
C SER A 248 -2.67 14.66 -6.42
N GLY A 249 -1.40 15.03 -6.36
CA GLY A 249 -0.88 16.25 -6.98
C GLY A 249 -0.98 16.25 -8.49
N SER A 250 -0.94 15.08 -9.14
CA SER A 250 -1.03 14.96 -10.60
C SER A 250 -2.34 15.47 -11.21
N PHE A 251 -3.41 15.57 -10.45
CA PHE A 251 -4.69 16.15 -10.88
C PHE A 251 -4.76 17.66 -10.70
N VAL A 252 -3.83 18.26 -9.99
CA VAL A 252 -3.84 19.68 -9.62
C VAL A 252 -2.68 20.44 -10.27
N TYR A 253 -1.46 19.93 -10.17
CA TYR A 253 -0.27 20.65 -10.61
C TYR A 253 -0.28 21.07 -12.10
N PRO A 254 -0.65 20.21 -13.08
CA PRO A 254 -0.76 20.62 -14.47
C PRO A 254 -1.75 21.77 -14.69
N THR A 255 -2.81 21.81 -13.88
CA THR A 255 -3.82 22.88 -13.89
C THR A 255 -3.29 24.17 -13.31
N MET A 256 -2.51 24.11 -12.21
CA MET A 256 -1.81 25.28 -11.65
C MET A 256 -0.84 25.91 -12.66
N VAL A 257 -0.10 25.05 -13.40
CA VAL A 257 0.79 25.51 -14.49
C VAL A 257 0.00 26.21 -15.60
N SER A 258 -1.09 25.58 -16.05
CA SER A 258 -1.95 26.11 -17.11
C SER A 258 -2.62 27.43 -16.72
N ALA A 259 -2.96 27.61 -15.45
CA ALA A 259 -3.52 28.84 -14.89
C ALA A 259 -2.46 29.93 -14.58
N GLY A 260 -1.17 29.57 -14.66
CA GLY A 260 -0.05 30.47 -14.37
C GLY A 260 0.17 30.75 -12.86
N VAL A 261 -0.37 29.92 -11.97
CA VAL A 261 -0.30 30.10 -10.50
C VAL A 261 0.74 29.24 -9.83
N SER A 262 1.39 28.31 -10.53
CA SER A 262 2.33 27.34 -9.96
C SER A 262 3.58 27.95 -9.30
N ASN A 263 3.89 29.23 -9.60
CA ASN A 263 5.03 29.91 -8.95
C ASN A 263 4.64 30.65 -7.66
N THR A 264 3.36 30.82 -7.39
CA THR A 264 2.86 31.61 -6.24
C THR A 264 2.06 30.76 -5.25
N MET A 265 1.31 29.79 -5.76
CA MET A 265 0.47 28.91 -4.97
C MET A 265 1.25 27.65 -4.58
N LYS A 266 1.01 27.12 -3.38
CA LYS A 266 1.67 25.92 -2.86
C LYS A 266 0.78 24.70 -3.00
N LEU A 267 1.40 23.51 -3.07
CA LEU A 267 0.71 22.25 -3.21
C LEU A 267 1.23 21.24 -2.15
N PHE A 268 0.29 20.71 -1.40
CA PHE A 268 0.48 19.60 -0.44
C PHE A 268 -0.33 18.44 -0.99
N ALA A 269 0.30 17.31 -1.32
CA ALA A 269 -0.36 16.29 -2.11
C ALA A 269 -0.15 14.87 -1.59
N ALA A 270 -1.13 14.01 -1.81
CA ALA A 270 -0.94 12.57 -1.71
C ALA A 270 -0.29 12.04 -2.99
N GLY A 271 0.52 10.97 -2.82
CA GLY A 271 1.24 10.33 -3.92
C GLY A 271 2.46 11.12 -4.40
N TYR A 272 3.35 10.41 -5.06
CA TYR A 272 4.52 10.96 -5.75
C TYR A 272 4.46 10.54 -7.22
N ASN A 273 4.76 11.45 -8.12
CA ASN A 273 4.77 11.19 -9.54
C ASN A 273 6.16 11.49 -10.12
N ASP A 274 6.50 10.81 -11.21
CA ASP A 274 7.78 11.03 -11.89
C ASP A 274 7.94 12.51 -12.27
N GLY A 275 9.01 13.12 -11.80
CA GLY A 275 9.34 14.51 -12.08
C GLY A 275 8.90 15.51 -11.01
N ASP A 276 8.15 15.12 -9.99
CA ASP A 276 7.73 16.01 -8.90
C ASP A 276 8.94 16.61 -8.15
N GLU A 277 10.09 15.90 -8.09
CA GLU A 277 11.34 16.39 -7.52
C GLU A 277 11.90 17.67 -8.18
N ALA A 278 11.55 17.91 -9.42
CA ALA A 278 11.98 19.10 -10.14
C ALA A 278 11.24 20.38 -9.71
N VAL A 279 10.09 20.21 -9.05
CA VAL A 279 9.18 21.30 -8.64
C VAL A 279 8.82 21.23 -7.16
N PHE A 280 9.63 20.51 -6.38
CA PHE A 280 9.46 20.31 -4.94
C PHE A 280 10.28 21.35 -4.13
N GLY A 281 9.78 21.67 -2.94
CA GLY A 281 10.45 22.48 -1.93
C GLY A 281 10.82 23.88 -2.43
N SER A 282 12.08 24.22 -2.32
CA SER A 282 12.62 25.51 -2.76
C SER A 282 12.55 25.74 -4.27
N LYS A 283 12.31 24.67 -5.06
CA LYS A 283 12.28 24.72 -6.52
C LYS A 283 10.90 25.04 -7.10
N GLY A 284 9.80 24.85 -6.34
CA GLY A 284 8.48 24.98 -6.96
C GLY A 284 7.28 24.95 -6.04
N ALA A 285 6.19 24.40 -6.57
CA ALA A 285 4.88 24.41 -5.94
C ALA A 285 4.73 23.37 -4.83
N TYR A 286 5.24 22.15 -5.04
CA TYR A 286 5.10 21.06 -4.06
C TYR A 286 5.87 21.40 -2.79
N GLN A 287 5.18 21.31 -1.65
CA GLN A 287 5.76 21.56 -0.33
C GLN A 287 5.62 20.35 0.59
N MET A 288 4.78 19.41 0.21
CA MET A 288 4.60 18.14 0.90
C MET A 288 4.07 17.11 -0.08
N GLU A 289 4.62 15.91 0.01
CA GLU A 289 4.06 14.69 -0.57
C GLU A 289 3.97 13.62 0.50
N ILE A 290 2.88 12.86 0.48
CA ILE A 290 2.66 11.74 1.40
C ILE A 290 2.43 10.47 0.60
N VAL A 291 3.24 9.45 0.83
CA VAL A 291 3.17 8.19 0.09
C VAL A 291 3.14 6.99 1.02
N SER A 292 2.45 5.93 0.62
CA SER A 292 2.50 4.65 1.31
C SER A 292 3.76 3.89 0.92
N PRO A 293 4.53 3.35 1.88
CA PRO A 293 5.70 2.55 1.56
C PRO A 293 5.30 1.30 0.77
N VAL A 294 6.02 1.02 -0.31
CA VAL A 294 5.71 -0.12 -1.18
C VAL A 294 5.93 -1.45 -0.49
N GLU A 295 6.81 -1.48 0.49
CA GLU A 295 7.13 -2.66 1.30
C GLU A 295 5.97 -3.09 2.21
N ALA A 296 4.95 -2.26 2.41
CA ALA A 296 3.72 -2.65 3.10
C ALA A 296 3.02 -3.86 2.43
N ILE A 297 3.29 -4.11 1.15
CA ILE A 297 2.86 -5.33 0.45
C ILE A 297 3.41 -6.62 1.10
N THR A 298 4.45 -6.52 1.93
CA THR A 298 4.99 -7.67 2.69
C THR A 298 3.93 -8.27 3.60
N TYR A 299 3.04 -7.47 4.19
CA TYR A 299 1.98 -7.97 5.06
C TYR A 299 1.07 -9.00 4.33
N PRO A 300 0.35 -8.65 3.26
CA PRO A 300 -0.46 -9.64 2.55
C PRO A 300 0.36 -10.76 1.90
N LEU A 301 1.58 -10.49 1.43
CA LEU A 301 2.46 -11.50 0.85
C LEU A 301 2.84 -12.58 1.86
N VAL A 302 3.25 -12.21 3.06
CA VAL A 302 3.64 -13.17 4.12
C VAL A 302 2.44 -14.01 4.57
N LEU A 303 1.25 -13.41 4.71
CA LEU A 303 0.02 -14.16 5.03
C LEU A 303 -0.28 -15.21 3.96
N LEU A 304 -0.20 -14.84 2.68
CA LEU A 304 -0.39 -15.78 1.55
C LEU A 304 0.65 -16.88 1.58
N LEU A 305 1.93 -16.55 1.69
CA LEU A 305 3.01 -17.53 1.68
C LEU A 305 2.90 -18.51 2.84
N ASN A 306 2.59 -18.05 4.05
CA ASN A 306 2.35 -18.92 5.19
C ASN A 306 1.21 -19.89 4.92
N LYS A 307 0.06 -19.38 4.47
CA LYS A 307 -1.13 -20.21 4.22
C LYS A 307 -0.89 -21.24 3.14
N ILE A 308 -0.26 -20.85 2.02
CA ILE A 308 0.07 -21.74 0.89
C ILE A 308 1.03 -22.86 1.34
N ASN A 309 2.00 -22.56 2.22
CA ASN A 309 2.95 -23.53 2.75
C ASN A 309 2.44 -24.30 3.99
N GLY A 310 1.17 -24.17 4.35
CA GLY A 310 0.54 -24.89 5.45
C GLY A 310 1.02 -24.44 6.84
N ALA A 311 1.55 -23.22 6.94
CA ALA A 311 1.95 -22.60 8.20
C ALA A 311 0.95 -21.51 8.61
N GLN A 312 0.97 -21.19 9.90
CA GLN A 312 0.17 -20.11 10.49
C GLN A 312 0.92 -19.57 11.70
N PHE A 313 0.81 -18.27 11.93
CA PHE A 313 1.34 -17.69 13.16
C PHE A 313 0.59 -18.20 14.39
N PRO A 314 1.29 -18.41 15.52
CA PRO A 314 0.64 -18.90 16.74
C PRO A 314 -0.37 -17.90 17.32
N ASP A 315 -0.20 -16.61 17.03
CA ASP A 315 -1.02 -15.47 17.49
C ASP A 315 -1.89 -14.89 16.37
N GLN A 316 -2.08 -15.59 15.25
CA GLN A 316 -2.86 -15.10 14.13
C GLN A 316 -4.35 -14.99 14.52
N PRO A 317 -5.01 -13.85 14.22
CA PRO A 317 -6.45 -13.69 14.40
C PRO A 317 -7.26 -14.75 13.66
N ALA A 318 -8.44 -15.08 14.21
CA ALA A 318 -9.33 -16.07 13.60
C ALA A 318 -10.00 -15.55 12.32
N GLU A 319 -10.25 -14.25 12.25
CA GLU A 319 -10.79 -13.56 11.08
C GLU A 319 -9.69 -12.71 10.47
N ALA A 320 -9.80 -12.45 9.17
CA ALA A 320 -8.92 -11.54 8.45
C ALA A 320 -9.04 -10.11 9.01
N GLU A 321 -7.94 -9.36 9.01
CA GLU A 321 -7.93 -8.01 9.52
C GLU A 321 -7.59 -6.99 8.44
N ARG A 322 -8.09 -5.78 8.63
CA ARG A 322 -7.67 -4.57 7.93
C ARG A 322 -6.66 -3.84 8.80
N ARG A 323 -5.47 -3.60 8.26
CA ARG A 323 -4.40 -2.87 8.94
C ARG A 323 -4.05 -1.61 8.17
N GLY A 324 -3.65 -0.57 8.90
CA GLY A 324 -2.98 0.58 8.32
C GLY A 324 -1.48 0.33 8.22
N SER A 325 -0.79 1.23 7.54
CA SER A 325 0.68 1.34 7.59
C SER A 325 1.07 2.77 7.90
N SER A 326 2.29 2.96 8.42
CA SER A 326 2.93 4.27 8.41
C SER A 326 3.01 4.82 6.98
N VAL A 327 3.30 6.10 6.88
CA VAL A 327 3.44 6.80 5.60
C VAL A 327 4.79 7.51 5.55
N LEU A 328 5.29 7.70 4.34
CA LEU A 328 6.45 8.55 4.09
C LEU A 328 5.94 9.98 3.88
N ILE A 329 6.27 10.88 4.80
CA ILE A 329 5.96 12.30 4.70
C ILE A 329 7.22 13.01 4.22
N ILE A 330 7.13 13.58 3.03
CA ILE A 330 8.20 14.32 2.37
C ILE A 330 7.79 15.79 2.41
N ASN A 331 8.26 16.56 3.37
CA ASN A 331 7.85 17.96 3.56
C ASN A 331 9.03 18.95 3.58
N SER A 332 10.24 18.48 3.25
CA SER A 332 11.45 19.30 3.14
C SER A 332 12.37 18.80 2.03
N ASP A 333 13.32 19.64 1.60
CA ASP A 333 14.37 19.23 0.66
C ASP A 333 15.25 18.11 1.24
N GLU A 334 15.38 18.02 2.58
CA GLU A 334 16.11 16.95 3.27
C GLU A 334 15.35 15.61 3.17
N ASP A 335 14.03 15.63 3.40
CA ASP A 335 13.20 14.43 3.27
C ASP A 335 13.15 13.93 1.82
N LEU A 336 13.08 14.87 0.85
CA LEU A 336 13.16 14.49 -0.55
C LEU A 336 14.52 13.80 -0.85
N ALA A 337 15.62 14.31 -0.29
CA ALA A 337 16.93 13.69 -0.47
C ALA A 337 16.98 12.28 0.15
N LYS A 338 16.39 12.06 1.34
CA LYS A 338 16.22 10.72 1.92
C LYS A 338 15.36 9.83 1.02
N PHE A 339 14.19 10.33 0.58
CA PHE A 339 13.26 9.59 -0.26
C PHE A 339 13.88 9.12 -1.59
N GLN A 340 14.82 9.89 -2.14
CA GLN A 340 15.58 9.50 -3.33
C GLN A 340 16.45 8.25 -3.10
N HIS A 341 16.78 7.92 -1.85
CA HIS A 341 17.48 6.72 -1.44
C HIS A 341 16.54 5.59 -0.97
N SER A 342 15.23 5.73 -1.10
CA SER A 342 14.28 4.64 -0.86
C SER A 342 14.17 3.74 -2.08
N ILE A 343 13.71 2.50 -1.89
CA ILE A 343 13.41 1.59 -3.01
C ILE A 343 12.34 2.16 -3.93
N TYR A 344 11.55 3.10 -3.45
CA TYR A 344 10.50 3.75 -4.23
C TYR A 344 11.03 4.46 -5.48
N LEU A 345 12.24 5.04 -5.41
CA LEU A 345 12.89 5.74 -6.53
C LEU A 345 14.16 5.06 -7.02
N SER A 346 14.92 4.43 -6.12
CA SER A 346 16.18 3.80 -6.47
C SER A 346 16.01 2.45 -7.18
N PHE A 347 14.91 1.74 -6.89
CA PHE A 347 14.63 0.35 -7.29
C PHE A 347 15.69 -0.65 -6.85
N LYS A 348 16.52 -0.32 -5.85
CA LYS A 348 17.62 -1.15 -5.38
C LYS A 348 17.21 -1.92 -4.12
N PRO A 349 17.56 -3.23 -4.01
CA PRO A 349 17.25 -4.03 -2.82
C PRO A 349 17.82 -3.46 -1.51
N GLU A 350 19.03 -2.89 -1.56
CA GLU A 350 19.72 -2.32 -0.41
C GLU A 350 19.04 -1.07 0.17
N ASP A 351 18.19 -0.43 -0.61
CA ASP A 351 17.45 0.79 -0.24
C ASP A 351 16.03 0.48 0.27
N ALA A 352 15.67 -0.81 0.37
CA ALA A 352 14.41 -1.23 0.98
C ALA A 352 14.48 -1.19 2.51
N PHE A 353 13.36 -0.93 3.17
CA PHE A 353 13.21 -1.07 4.62
C PHE A 353 13.45 -2.51 5.07
N LEU A 354 12.93 -3.46 4.28
CA LEU A 354 13.00 -4.89 4.53
C LEU A 354 13.83 -5.56 3.45
N THR A 355 14.93 -6.19 3.86
CA THR A 355 15.71 -7.04 2.97
C THR A 355 14.96 -8.35 2.68
N PRO A 356 15.32 -9.10 1.62
CA PRO A 356 14.74 -10.43 1.40
C PRO A 356 14.89 -11.38 2.61
N GLU A 357 15.99 -11.29 3.34
CA GLU A 357 16.25 -12.08 4.55
C GLU A 357 15.31 -11.67 5.69
N ASP A 358 15.01 -10.38 5.85
CA ASP A 358 14.02 -9.89 6.83
C ASP A 358 12.64 -10.46 6.51
N VAL A 359 12.23 -10.46 5.23
CA VAL A 359 10.94 -11.03 4.82
C VAL A 359 10.89 -12.53 5.07
N VAL A 360 11.97 -13.28 4.81
CA VAL A 360 12.06 -14.71 5.19
C VAL A 360 11.85 -14.89 6.69
N ALA A 361 12.49 -14.07 7.51
CA ALA A 361 12.37 -14.13 8.97
C ALA A 361 10.95 -13.86 9.49
N LEU A 362 10.14 -13.10 8.73
CA LEU A 362 8.74 -12.83 9.01
C LEU A 362 7.80 -13.98 8.61
N THR A 363 8.25 -14.97 7.86
CA THR A 363 7.38 -16.09 7.43
C THR A 363 7.39 -17.23 8.45
N ALA A 364 6.23 -17.68 8.90
CA ALA A 364 6.10 -18.76 9.90
C ALA A 364 6.60 -20.13 9.36
N TYR A 365 6.55 -20.35 8.05
CA TYR A 365 7.03 -21.62 7.46
C TYR A 365 8.56 -21.71 7.40
N ASN A 366 9.29 -20.60 7.42
CA ASN A 366 10.76 -20.56 7.49
C ASN A 366 11.26 -20.30 8.91
N ASN A 367 10.52 -19.53 9.69
CA ASN A 367 10.84 -19.13 11.06
C ASN A 367 9.68 -19.47 12.01
N PRO A 368 9.75 -20.58 12.74
CA PRO A 368 8.69 -20.97 13.69
C PRO A 368 8.46 -19.97 14.83
N ASP A 369 9.41 -19.08 15.10
CA ASP A 369 9.30 -18.05 16.13
C ASP A 369 8.67 -16.75 15.60
N ALA A 370 8.38 -16.68 14.29
CA ALA A 370 7.69 -15.54 13.71
C ALA A 370 6.26 -15.43 14.25
N THR A 371 5.81 -14.19 14.49
CA THR A 371 4.50 -13.89 15.05
C THR A 371 3.72 -12.95 14.16
N TYR A 372 2.39 -13.02 14.26
CA TYR A 372 1.51 -12.06 13.57
C TYR A 372 1.72 -10.64 14.10
N ALA A 373 1.90 -10.49 15.42
CA ALA A 373 2.24 -9.20 16.01
C ALA A 373 3.52 -8.60 15.42
N GLY A 374 4.58 -9.42 15.23
CA GLY A 374 5.82 -8.97 14.59
C GLY A 374 5.65 -8.61 13.12
N LEU A 375 4.75 -9.29 12.39
CA LEU A 375 4.41 -8.91 11.02
C LEU A 375 3.66 -7.57 10.98
N VAL A 376 2.75 -7.32 11.92
CA VAL A 376 2.00 -6.05 12.01
C VAL A 376 2.92 -4.90 12.41
N GLU A 377 3.83 -5.13 13.35
CA GLU A 377 4.79 -4.12 13.84
C GLU A 377 5.60 -3.46 12.72
N ILE A 378 5.94 -4.22 11.66
CA ILE A 378 6.68 -3.64 10.52
C ILE A 378 5.93 -2.49 9.84
N LEU A 379 4.59 -2.52 9.87
CA LEU A 379 3.77 -1.50 9.22
C LEU A 379 3.89 -0.13 9.90
N ASP A 380 4.29 -0.10 11.17
CA ASP A 380 4.40 1.12 11.97
C ASP A 380 5.80 1.78 11.87
N HIS A 381 6.78 1.08 11.25
CA HIS A 381 8.19 1.49 11.23
C HIS A 381 8.75 1.73 9.81
N MET A 382 7.90 2.12 8.87
CA MET A 382 8.32 2.48 7.51
C MET A 382 8.07 3.96 7.28
N THR A 383 8.87 4.81 7.93
CA THR A 383 8.78 6.28 7.84
C THR A 383 9.97 6.87 7.10
N ILE A 384 9.90 8.18 6.77
CA ILE A 384 11.01 8.87 6.09
C ILE A 384 12.30 8.85 6.93
N ASP A 385 12.19 8.76 8.25
CA ASP A 385 13.34 8.73 9.16
C ASP A 385 14.01 7.35 9.25
N ASP A 386 13.31 6.30 8.82
CA ASP A 386 13.84 4.92 8.78
C ASP A 386 14.61 4.62 7.49
N ILE A 387 14.58 5.52 6.49
CA ILE A 387 15.36 5.38 5.24
C ILE A 387 16.84 5.50 5.57
N LYS A 388 17.63 4.52 5.10
CA LYS A 388 19.05 4.31 5.43
C LYS A 388 19.97 5.29 4.70
#